data_2be14275dc78d3aacc04f0aa5db2b1bd
#
_entry.id   2be14275dc78d3aacc04f0aa5db2b1bd
#
_cell.length_a   1.000
_cell.length_b   1.000
_cell.length_c   1.000
_cell.angle_alpha   90.00
_cell.angle_beta   90.00
_cell.angle_gamma   90.00
#
_symmetry.space_group_name_H-M   'P 1'
#
loop_
_entity.id
_entity.type
_entity.pdbx_description
1 polymer ?
#
loop_
_entity_poly.entity_id
_entity_poly.type
_entity_poly.pdbx_seq_one_letter_code
_entity_poly.pdbx_strand_id
1 'polypeptide(L)'
;MATFHYHYDPLDRLIQTAGIQRFYNQSRMTTEIKGTQRYSVFQQDGRLLAQQRRDRTKDECHLLGTDLQQSVLHAVGADKHHSMAYNAYGHRPVENGLISLLGFNGERADPVTGHYLLGNGYRAFNPVLMRFNSPDSWSPFGRGGINSYGYCGGEPINRVDRNGHFFGLVSLINILKLSLLRNLRTSFQMC
;
A
#
# COMPACT_ATOMS: atom_id res chain seq x y z
N MET A 1 -13.32 -2.42 26.53
CA MET A 1 -13.11 -2.26 25.07
C MET A 1 -11.73 -1.65 24.89
N ALA A 2 -10.84 -2.24 24.08
CA ALA A 2 -9.50 -1.66 23.88
C ALA A 2 -9.63 -0.42 22.99
N THR A 3 -9.06 0.71 23.41
CA THR A 3 -9.01 1.94 22.63
C THR A 3 -7.67 1.99 21.93
N PHE A 4 -7.68 2.18 20.61
CA PHE A 4 -6.47 2.35 19.81
C PHE A 4 -6.35 3.79 19.35
N HIS A 5 -5.15 4.37 19.51
CA HIS A 5 -4.85 5.72 19.10
C HIS A 5 -4.01 5.70 17.82
N TYR A 6 -4.31 6.62 16.91
CA TYR A 6 -3.58 6.83 15.65
C TYR A 6 -2.83 8.15 15.77
N HIS A 7 -1.51 8.12 15.61
CA HIS A 7 -0.64 9.30 15.70
C HIS A 7 -0.08 9.61 14.33
N TYR A 8 -0.12 10.89 13.98
CA TYR A 8 0.33 11.41 12.70
C TYR A 8 1.51 12.36 12.91
N ASP A 9 2.37 12.46 11.90
CA ASP A 9 3.44 13.45 11.86
C ASP A 9 2.93 14.80 11.28
N PRO A 10 3.75 15.87 11.29
CA PRO A 10 3.36 17.16 10.72
C PRO A 10 3.09 17.16 9.20
N LEU A 11 3.36 16.06 8.50
CA LEU A 11 3.05 15.86 7.09
C LEU A 11 1.82 14.96 6.89
N ASP A 12 0.99 14.80 7.95
CA ASP A 12 -0.23 13.99 7.97
C ASP A 12 0.00 12.50 7.63
N ARG A 13 1.19 11.95 7.94
CA ARG A 13 1.47 10.53 7.74
C ARG A 13 1.29 9.78 9.05
N LEU A 14 0.61 8.64 9.00
CA LEU A 14 0.39 7.77 10.14
C LEU A 14 1.69 7.11 10.61
N ILE A 15 2.25 7.60 11.72
CA ILE A 15 3.54 7.12 12.25
C ILE A 15 3.40 6.08 13.36
N GLN A 16 2.25 6.02 14.05
CA GLN A 16 2.05 5.05 15.12
C GLN A 16 0.59 4.64 15.28
N THR A 17 0.34 3.35 15.48
CA THR A 17 -0.95 2.78 15.86
C THR A 17 -0.76 1.39 16.51
N ALA A 18 -1.55 1.05 17.53
CA ALA A 18 -1.57 -0.27 18.15
C ALA A 18 -0.17 -0.82 18.53
N GLY A 19 0.74 0.04 19.01
CA GLY A 19 2.12 -0.35 19.35
C GLY A 19 3.04 -0.58 18.14
N ILE A 20 2.60 -0.20 16.95
CA ILE A 20 3.34 -0.28 15.71
C ILE A 20 3.86 1.09 15.32
N GLN A 21 5.15 1.21 15.01
CA GLN A 21 5.79 2.43 14.51
C GLN A 21 6.08 2.28 13.02
N ARG A 22 5.82 3.33 12.24
CA ARG A 22 6.02 3.37 10.79
C ARG A 22 6.98 4.48 10.39
N PHE A 23 7.85 4.17 9.44
CA PHE A 23 8.84 5.09 8.89
C PHE A 23 8.66 5.20 7.39
N TYR A 24 8.82 6.39 6.88
CA TYR A 24 8.57 6.73 5.48
C TYR A 24 9.80 7.31 4.81
N ASN A 25 9.98 7.00 3.55
CA ASN A 25 10.80 7.76 2.62
C ASN A 25 9.86 8.54 1.70
N GLN A 26 9.79 9.86 1.89
CA GLN A 26 8.78 10.72 1.27
C GLN A 26 7.35 10.26 1.62
N SER A 27 6.56 9.82 0.65
CA SER A 27 5.19 9.32 0.83
C SER A 27 5.08 7.79 0.93
N ARG A 28 6.21 7.06 0.99
CA ARG A 28 6.21 5.60 0.94
C ARG A 28 6.71 5.01 2.24
N MET A 29 5.93 4.09 2.79
CA MET A 29 6.35 3.33 3.97
C MET A 29 7.53 2.43 3.61
N THR A 30 8.63 2.56 4.38
CA THR A 30 9.85 1.77 4.19
C THR A 30 10.09 0.79 5.33
N THR A 31 9.66 1.13 6.53
CA THR A 31 9.91 0.30 7.71
C THR A 31 8.71 0.33 8.65
N GLU A 32 8.36 -0.82 9.20
CA GLU A 32 7.40 -0.97 10.29
C GLU A 32 8.07 -1.73 11.43
N ILE A 33 7.91 -1.25 12.67
CA ILE A 33 8.45 -1.87 13.87
C ILE A 33 7.28 -2.20 14.81
N LYS A 34 7.21 -3.46 15.24
CA LYS A 34 6.26 -3.95 16.24
C LYS A 34 7.00 -4.74 17.32
N GLY A 35 7.20 -4.14 18.48
CA GLY A 35 8.01 -4.75 19.54
C GLY A 35 9.43 -5.05 19.06
N THR A 36 9.81 -6.34 19.02
CA THR A 36 11.12 -6.80 18.54
C THR A 36 11.18 -7.07 17.05
N GLN A 37 10.03 -7.07 16.37
CA GLN A 37 9.94 -7.35 14.95
C GLN A 37 10.10 -6.08 14.14
N ARG A 38 11.00 -6.12 13.18
CA ARG A 38 11.21 -5.06 12.20
C ARG A 38 10.96 -5.60 10.81
N TYR A 39 10.10 -4.92 10.07
CA TYR A 39 9.87 -5.14 8.65
C TYR A 39 10.48 -3.99 7.85
N SER A 40 11.28 -4.31 6.84
CA SER A 40 11.83 -3.33 5.90
C SER A 40 11.36 -3.67 4.50
N VAL A 41 10.90 -2.66 3.75
CA VAL A 41 10.39 -2.81 2.39
C VAL A 41 11.39 -2.19 1.42
N PHE A 42 11.81 -2.97 0.43
CA PHE A 42 12.68 -2.53 -0.66
C PHE A 42 11.81 -2.25 -1.89
N GLN A 43 11.92 -1.02 -2.37
CA GLN A 43 11.15 -0.56 -3.52
C GLN A 43 11.95 0.43 -4.34
N GLN A 44 11.76 0.39 -5.66
CA GLN A 44 12.38 1.31 -6.61
C GLN A 44 11.35 1.80 -7.61
N ASP A 45 11.33 3.11 -7.86
CA ASP A 45 10.40 3.76 -8.81
C ASP A 45 8.93 3.38 -8.60
N GLY A 46 8.57 3.12 -7.33
CA GLY A 46 7.24 2.72 -6.93
C GLY A 46 6.88 1.27 -7.19
N ARG A 47 7.87 0.44 -7.50
CA ARG A 47 7.70 -1.01 -7.60
C ARG A 47 8.21 -1.67 -6.34
N LEU A 48 7.40 -2.53 -5.75
CA LEU A 48 7.81 -3.37 -4.64
C LEU A 48 8.71 -4.47 -5.17
N LEU A 49 9.87 -4.67 -4.55
CA LEU A 49 10.86 -5.66 -4.97
C LEU A 49 11.03 -6.77 -3.94
N ALA A 50 11.17 -6.39 -2.67
CA ALA A 50 11.41 -7.34 -1.60
C ALA A 50 10.95 -6.77 -0.25
N GLN A 51 10.79 -7.65 0.70
CA GLN A 51 10.67 -7.31 2.12
C GLN A 51 11.63 -8.12 2.96
N GLN A 52 12.13 -7.54 4.02
CA GLN A 52 12.92 -8.21 5.04
C GLN A 52 12.16 -8.15 6.36
N ARG A 53 12.02 -9.28 7.02
CA ARG A 53 11.54 -9.39 8.39
C ARG A 53 12.71 -9.77 9.28
N ARG A 54 13.01 -8.95 10.25
CA ARG A 54 14.03 -9.23 11.26
C ARG A 54 13.38 -9.29 12.64
N ASP A 55 13.68 -10.35 13.37
CA ASP A 55 13.36 -10.54 14.78
C ASP A 55 14.66 -10.91 15.51
N ARG A 56 14.63 -11.04 16.83
CA ARG A 56 15.82 -11.39 17.65
C ARG A 56 16.58 -12.64 17.16
N THR A 57 15.86 -13.63 16.62
CA THR A 57 16.40 -14.94 16.23
C THR A 57 16.28 -15.26 14.76
N LYS A 58 15.54 -14.46 13.98
CA LYS A 58 15.23 -14.75 12.58
C LYS A 58 15.42 -13.52 11.71
N ASP A 59 16.06 -13.73 10.58
CA ASP A 59 16.18 -12.76 9.48
C ASP A 59 15.65 -13.45 8.21
N GLU A 60 14.48 -13.04 7.77
CA GLU A 60 13.78 -13.63 6.63
C GLU A 60 13.64 -12.57 5.54
N CYS A 61 14.08 -12.89 4.33
CA CYS A 61 13.93 -12.03 3.16
C CYS A 61 13.02 -12.72 2.14
N HIS A 62 12.05 -11.95 1.60
CA HIS A 62 11.13 -12.43 0.58
C HIS A 62 11.17 -11.49 -0.63
N LEU A 63 11.36 -12.03 -1.81
CA LEU A 63 11.10 -11.33 -3.07
C LEU A 63 9.60 -11.22 -3.29
N LEU A 64 9.13 -10.07 -3.77
CA LEU A 64 7.72 -9.79 -3.96
C LEU A 64 7.36 -9.76 -5.44
N GLY A 65 6.42 -10.61 -5.83
CA GLY A 65 5.77 -10.57 -7.15
C GLY A 65 4.47 -9.80 -7.05
N THR A 66 4.31 -8.75 -7.87
CA THR A 66 3.14 -7.86 -7.82
C THR A 66 2.45 -7.75 -9.16
N ASP A 67 1.16 -7.38 -9.14
CA ASP A 67 0.43 -6.93 -10.31
C ASP A 67 0.84 -5.50 -10.73
N LEU A 68 0.16 -4.96 -11.74
CA LEU A 68 0.39 -3.60 -12.24
C LEU A 68 0.00 -2.51 -11.24
N GLN A 69 -0.90 -2.81 -10.32
CA GLN A 69 -1.34 -1.90 -9.25
C GLN A 69 -0.44 -1.98 -8.01
N GLN A 70 0.55 -2.90 -8.01
CA GLN A 70 1.46 -3.22 -6.92
C GLN A 70 0.82 -4.07 -5.81
N SER A 71 -0.31 -4.75 -6.07
CA SER A 71 -0.82 -5.75 -5.14
C SER A 71 0.15 -6.93 -5.09
N VAL A 72 0.53 -7.34 -3.89
CA VAL A 72 1.47 -8.44 -3.71
C VAL A 72 0.75 -9.76 -3.92
N LEU A 73 1.08 -10.45 -5.01
CA LEU A 73 0.50 -11.75 -5.37
C LEU A 73 1.38 -12.92 -4.92
N HIS A 74 2.68 -12.70 -4.84
CA HIS A 74 3.64 -13.72 -4.45
C HIS A 74 4.68 -13.16 -3.47
N ALA A 75 5.03 -13.93 -2.45
CA ALA A 75 6.18 -13.69 -1.59
C ALA A 75 7.06 -14.95 -1.60
N VAL A 76 8.27 -14.84 -2.16
CA VAL A 76 9.19 -15.94 -2.38
C VAL A 76 10.37 -15.78 -1.43
N GLY A 77 10.47 -16.66 -0.45
CA GLY A 77 11.61 -16.79 0.47
C GLY A 77 12.57 -17.90 0.02
N ALA A 78 13.57 -18.20 0.84
CA ALA A 78 14.55 -19.26 0.56
C ALA A 78 13.88 -20.65 0.45
N ASP A 79 13.00 -20.97 1.40
CA ASP A 79 12.39 -22.30 1.51
C ASP A 79 10.89 -22.32 1.25
N LYS A 80 10.26 -21.15 1.11
CA LYS A 80 8.80 -21.03 1.04
C LYS A 80 8.37 -20.05 -0.04
N HIS A 81 7.35 -20.45 -0.77
CA HIS A 81 6.61 -19.61 -1.69
C HIS A 81 5.18 -19.46 -1.21
N HIS A 82 4.76 -18.23 -1.03
CA HIS A 82 3.39 -17.90 -0.62
C HIS A 82 2.70 -17.17 -1.76
N SER A 83 1.50 -17.62 -2.11
CA SER A 83 0.62 -16.95 -3.07
C SER A 83 -0.50 -16.25 -2.33
N MET A 84 -0.86 -15.07 -2.79
CA MET A 84 -1.94 -14.26 -2.23
C MET A 84 -2.93 -13.90 -3.32
N ALA A 85 -4.22 -14.04 -3.02
CA ALA A 85 -5.31 -13.67 -3.93
C ALA A 85 -6.21 -12.62 -3.26
N TYR A 86 -6.70 -11.69 -4.07
CA TYR A 86 -7.61 -10.63 -3.66
C TYR A 86 -8.83 -10.63 -4.58
N ASN A 87 -10.00 -10.23 -4.06
CA ASN A 87 -11.07 -9.82 -4.94
C ASN A 87 -10.74 -8.45 -5.55
N ALA A 88 -11.56 -7.95 -6.47
CA ALA A 88 -11.34 -6.68 -7.16
C ALA A 88 -11.19 -5.47 -6.21
N TYR A 89 -11.74 -5.54 -5.00
CA TYR A 89 -11.67 -4.52 -3.96
C TYR A 89 -10.66 -4.82 -2.85
N GLY A 90 -9.75 -5.76 -3.08
CA GLY A 90 -8.65 -6.04 -2.15
C GLY A 90 -9.02 -6.86 -0.92
N HIS A 91 -10.24 -7.38 -0.84
CA HIS A 91 -10.58 -8.31 0.23
C HIS A 91 -9.92 -9.66 -0.01
N ARG A 92 -9.36 -10.23 1.03
CA ARG A 92 -8.83 -11.60 1.06
C ARG A 92 -9.28 -12.31 2.34
N PRO A 93 -9.38 -13.66 2.32
CA PRO A 93 -9.61 -14.43 3.53
C PRO A 93 -8.53 -14.14 4.58
N VAL A 94 -8.91 -14.25 5.84
CA VAL A 94 -7.95 -14.14 6.96
C VAL A 94 -7.05 -15.36 6.93
N GLU A 95 -5.76 -15.14 6.72
CA GLU A 95 -4.75 -16.20 6.74
C GLU A 95 -4.00 -16.19 8.07
N ASN A 96 -3.52 -17.35 8.49
CA ASN A 96 -2.72 -17.49 9.69
C ASN A 96 -1.32 -16.88 9.46
N GLY A 97 -1.07 -15.73 10.07
CA GLY A 97 0.21 -15.03 10.04
C GLY A 97 0.34 -13.94 8.99
N LEU A 98 1.31 -13.05 9.20
CA LEU A 98 1.64 -11.97 8.27
C LEU A 98 2.69 -12.47 7.27
N ILE A 99 2.26 -12.81 6.07
CA ILE A 99 3.14 -13.30 5.00
C ILE A 99 3.87 -12.12 4.34
N SER A 100 3.12 -11.08 4.01
CA SER A 100 3.67 -9.84 3.47
C SER A 100 3.15 -8.65 4.28
N LEU A 101 4.02 -7.67 4.52
CA LEU A 101 3.66 -6.44 5.21
C LEU A 101 2.68 -5.62 4.37
N LEU A 102 2.97 -5.49 3.07
CA LEU A 102 2.13 -4.82 2.11
C LEU A 102 1.28 -5.84 1.35
N GLY A 103 0.09 -5.43 0.94
CA GLY A 103 -0.89 -6.28 0.28
C GLY A 103 -1.47 -5.64 -0.98
N PHE A 104 -2.77 -5.49 -1.01
CA PHE A 104 -3.53 -4.91 -2.11
C PHE A 104 -3.03 -3.50 -2.44
N ASN A 105 -2.77 -3.22 -3.72
CA ASN A 105 -2.23 -1.96 -4.23
C ASN A 105 -0.91 -1.50 -3.59
N GLY A 106 -0.20 -2.44 -2.94
CA GLY A 106 1.01 -2.12 -2.19
C GLY A 106 0.76 -1.41 -0.87
N GLU A 107 -0.46 -1.42 -0.38
CA GLU A 107 -0.85 -0.77 0.85
C GLU A 107 -0.79 -1.72 2.06
N ARG A 108 -0.55 -1.14 3.22
CA ARG A 108 -0.57 -1.87 4.49
C ARG A 108 -2.01 -1.95 5.02
N ALA A 109 -2.55 -3.16 5.15
CA ALA A 109 -3.80 -3.35 5.86
C ALA A 109 -3.61 -2.98 7.35
N ASP A 110 -4.50 -2.18 7.90
CA ASP A 110 -4.49 -1.82 9.30
C ASP A 110 -4.70 -3.07 10.18
N PRO A 111 -3.82 -3.36 11.14
CA PRO A 111 -3.89 -4.58 11.93
C PRO A 111 -5.08 -4.63 12.88
N VAL A 112 -5.74 -3.50 13.14
CA VAL A 112 -6.89 -3.40 14.03
C VAL A 112 -8.19 -3.64 13.28
N THR A 113 -8.34 -2.97 12.13
CA THR A 113 -9.60 -2.94 11.38
C THR A 113 -9.60 -3.80 10.12
N GLY A 114 -8.43 -4.18 9.60
CA GLY A 114 -8.27 -4.84 8.31
C GLY A 114 -8.46 -3.91 7.10
N HIS A 115 -8.73 -2.62 7.32
CA HIS A 115 -8.93 -1.65 6.25
C HIS A 115 -7.59 -1.15 5.69
N TYR A 116 -7.60 -0.64 4.47
CA TYR A 116 -6.44 0.03 3.89
C TYR A 116 -6.51 1.53 4.17
N LEU A 117 -5.50 2.05 4.87
CA LEU A 117 -5.42 3.46 5.24
C LEU A 117 -4.72 4.24 4.13
N LEU A 118 -5.50 4.66 3.11
CA LEU A 118 -4.98 5.35 1.93
C LEU A 118 -4.58 6.80 2.24
N GLY A 119 -3.70 7.35 1.40
CA GLY A 119 -3.15 8.68 1.63
C GLY A 119 -2.31 8.78 2.91
N ASN A 120 -1.56 7.70 3.24
CA ASN A 120 -0.78 7.58 4.48
C ASN A 120 -1.64 7.74 5.76
N GLY A 121 -2.91 7.40 5.69
CA GLY A 121 -3.84 7.44 6.83
C GLY A 121 -4.97 8.45 6.69
N TYR A 122 -5.07 9.16 5.56
CA TYR A 122 -6.13 10.15 5.33
C TYR A 122 -7.52 9.54 5.38
N ARG A 123 -7.78 8.43 4.63
CA ARG A 123 -9.06 7.73 4.66
C ARG A 123 -8.89 6.22 4.75
N ALA A 124 -9.78 5.59 5.53
CA ALA A 124 -9.88 4.13 5.63
C ALA A 124 -10.76 3.59 4.51
N PHE A 125 -10.18 2.84 3.59
CA PHE A 125 -10.88 2.06 2.59
C PHE A 125 -11.25 0.69 3.16
N ASN A 126 -12.52 0.36 3.18
CA ASN A 126 -13.05 -0.90 3.66
C ASN A 126 -13.24 -1.88 2.48
N PRO A 127 -12.42 -2.93 2.36
CA PRO A 127 -12.49 -3.86 1.25
C PRO A 127 -13.73 -4.78 1.29
N VAL A 128 -14.34 -4.94 2.47
CA VAL A 128 -15.58 -5.72 2.64
C VAL A 128 -16.79 -4.92 2.16
N LEU A 129 -16.88 -3.63 2.55
CA LEU A 129 -17.94 -2.72 2.12
C LEU A 129 -17.67 -2.12 0.74
N MET A 130 -16.50 -2.33 0.15
CA MET A 130 -16.09 -1.84 -1.17
C MET A 130 -16.13 -0.31 -1.29
N ARG A 131 -15.95 0.41 -0.17
CA ARG A 131 -16.07 1.88 -0.09
C ARG A 131 -15.22 2.45 1.03
N PHE A 132 -15.04 3.76 1.01
CA PHE A 132 -14.45 4.48 2.14
C PHE A 132 -15.39 4.54 3.35
N ASN A 133 -14.84 4.60 4.56
CA ASN A 133 -15.58 4.75 5.81
C ASN A 133 -15.93 6.21 6.13
N SER A 134 -15.22 7.18 5.53
CA SER A 134 -15.44 8.61 5.70
C SER A 134 -15.62 9.31 4.35
N PRO A 135 -16.36 10.45 4.29
CA PRO A 135 -16.54 11.21 3.07
C PRO A 135 -15.22 11.88 2.64
N ASP A 136 -15.06 12.10 1.34
CA ASP A 136 -13.95 12.87 0.81
C ASP A 136 -14.17 14.37 1.03
N SER A 137 -13.17 15.08 1.51
CA SER A 137 -13.21 16.54 1.67
C SER A 137 -13.27 17.30 0.33
N TRP A 138 -12.91 16.65 -0.80
CA TRP A 138 -12.96 17.24 -2.14
C TRP A 138 -14.28 16.95 -2.88
N SER A 139 -15.18 16.19 -2.27
CA SER A 139 -16.52 15.93 -2.81
C SER A 139 -17.53 16.94 -2.28
N PRO A 140 -18.64 17.20 -2.99
CA PRO A 140 -18.97 16.69 -4.34
C PRO A 140 -18.44 17.58 -5.49
N PHE A 141 -18.00 18.81 -5.20
CA PHE A 141 -17.74 19.83 -6.22
C PHE A 141 -16.29 19.84 -6.73
N GLY A 142 -15.38 19.11 -6.07
CA GLY A 142 -13.98 19.02 -6.46
C GLY A 142 -13.65 17.70 -7.17
N ARG A 143 -12.34 17.38 -7.20
CA ARG A 143 -11.81 16.18 -7.88
C ARG A 143 -12.20 14.86 -7.21
N GLY A 144 -12.77 14.89 -6.00
CA GLY A 144 -13.28 13.70 -5.30
C GLY A 144 -14.53 13.10 -5.94
N GLY A 145 -15.20 13.84 -6.84
CA GLY A 145 -16.39 13.38 -7.55
C GLY A 145 -17.66 13.42 -6.70
N ILE A 146 -18.81 13.06 -7.31
CA ILE A 146 -20.13 13.19 -6.70
C ILE A 146 -20.31 12.26 -5.49
N ASN A 147 -19.81 11.03 -5.59
CA ASN A 147 -19.91 10.06 -4.50
C ASN A 147 -18.69 10.16 -3.57
N SER A 148 -18.89 10.85 -2.44
CA SER A 148 -17.83 11.09 -1.44
C SER A 148 -17.27 9.82 -0.79
N TYR A 149 -17.96 8.69 -0.88
CA TYR A 149 -17.52 7.40 -0.32
C TYR A 149 -17.02 6.41 -1.37
N GLY A 150 -17.13 6.76 -2.66
CA GLY A 150 -16.82 5.86 -3.77
C GLY A 150 -15.32 5.60 -3.89
N TYR A 151 -14.94 4.32 -4.00
CA TYR A 151 -13.58 3.91 -4.29
C TYR A 151 -13.42 3.67 -5.80
N CYS A 152 -12.41 4.30 -6.40
CA CYS A 152 -12.08 4.16 -7.82
C CYS A 152 -13.27 4.39 -8.80
N GLY A 153 -14.31 5.11 -8.36
CA GLY A 153 -15.52 5.30 -9.16
C GLY A 153 -16.27 4.01 -9.49
N GLY A 154 -16.13 2.97 -8.64
CA GLY A 154 -16.73 1.63 -8.85
C GLY A 154 -15.95 0.72 -9.80
N GLU A 155 -14.75 1.11 -10.24
CA GLU A 155 -13.94 0.35 -11.21
C GLU A 155 -12.50 0.11 -10.71
N PRO A 156 -12.29 -0.69 -9.66
CA PRO A 156 -10.99 -0.88 -9.02
C PRO A 156 -10.00 -1.72 -9.83
N ILE A 157 -10.43 -2.38 -10.91
CA ILE A 157 -9.54 -3.20 -11.74
C ILE A 157 -8.63 -2.32 -12.60
N ASN A 158 -9.17 -1.26 -13.21
CA ASN A 158 -8.43 -0.38 -14.11
C ASN A 158 -8.01 0.94 -13.45
N ARG A 159 -8.45 1.18 -12.22
CA ARG A 159 -8.20 2.42 -11.48
C ARG A 159 -7.58 2.13 -10.13
N VAL A 160 -6.77 3.06 -9.66
CA VAL A 160 -6.15 2.98 -8.33
C VAL A 160 -6.23 4.34 -7.67
N ASP A 161 -6.65 4.38 -6.41
CA ASP A 161 -6.60 5.53 -5.55
C ASP A 161 -5.49 5.32 -4.50
N ARG A 162 -4.44 6.14 -4.55
CA ARG A 162 -3.30 6.05 -3.61
C ARG A 162 -3.33 7.12 -2.53
N ASN A 163 -4.01 8.22 -2.80
CA ASN A 163 -4.04 9.37 -1.90
C ASN A 163 -5.34 9.45 -1.08
N GLY A 164 -6.29 8.59 -1.36
CA GLY A 164 -7.58 8.58 -0.71
C GLY A 164 -8.52 9.71 -1.15
N HIS A 165 -8.22 10.46 -2.23
CA HIS A 165 -9.05 11.54 -2.75
C HIS A 165 -9.58 11.24 -4.15
N PHE A 166 -8.70 10.85 -5.07
CA PHE A 166 -9.05 10.58 -6.45
C PHE A 166 -8.22 9.45 -7.04
N PHE A 167 -8.79 8.84 -8.05
CA PHE A 167 -8.17 7.71 -8.73
C PHE A 167 -7.47 8.11 -10.03
N GLY A 168 -6.42 7.35 -10.36
CA GLY A 168 -5.77 7.38 -11.67
C GLY A 168 -5.98 6.08 -12.44
N LEU A 169 -5.86 6.13 -13.77
CA LEU A 169 -5.86 4.94 -14.62
C LEU A 169 -4.53 4.20 -14.49
N VAL A 170 -4.58 2.91 -14.22
CA VAL A 170 -3.39 2.05 -14.06
C VAL A 170 -2.53 2.05 -15.30
N SER A 171 -3.10 1.98 -16.48
CA SER A 171 -2.39 2.00 -17.77
C SER A 171 -1.60 3.29 -17.99
N LEU A 172 -2.19 4.46 -17.69
CA LEU A 172 -1.51 5.76 -17.84
C LEU A 172 -0.34 5.91 -16.86
N ILE A 173 -0.50 5.46 -15.62
CA ILE A 173 0.56 5.48 -14.62
C ILE A 173 1.77 4.66 -15.09
N ASN A 174 1.55 3.51 -15.70
CA ASN A 174 2.60 2.65 -16.19
C ASN A 174 3.27 3.19 -17.47
N ILE A 175 2.50 3.78 -18.40
CA ILE A 175 3.03 4.42 -19.61
C ILE A 175 3.94 5.60 -19.24
N LEU A 176 3.51 6.46 -18.32
CA LEU A 176 4.30 7.60 -17.83
C LEU A 176 5.61 7.14 -17.18
N LYS A 177 5.57 6.07 -16.38
CA LYS A 177 6.78 5.49 -15.78
C LYS A 177 7.75 4.93 -16.83
N LEU A 178 7.25 4.25 -17.85
CA LEU A 178 8.06 3.72 -18.95
C LEU A 178 8.69 4.83 -19.80
N SER A 179 7.98 5.94 -20.05
CA SER A 179 8.51 7.08 -20.79
C SER A 179 9.63 7.80 -20.03
N LEU A 180 9.47 7.97 -18.72
CA LEU A 180 10.50 8.55 -17.85
C LEU A 180 11.77 7.68 -17.81
N LEU A 181 11.63 6.38 -17.72
CA LEU A 181 12.78 5.44 -17.77
C LEU A 181 13.49 5.43 -19.12
N ARG A 182 12.76 5.59 -20.23
CA ARG A 182 13.36 5.75 -21.57
C ARG A 182 14.18 7.03 -21.67
N ASN A 183 13.65 8.14 -21.20
CA ASN A 183 14.33 9.45 -21.25
C ASN A 183 15.59 9.46 -20.35
N LEU A 184 15.58 8.79 -19.22
CA LEU A 184 16.78 8.63 -18.37
C LEU A 184 17.86 7.77 -19.06
N ARG A 185 17.49 6.69 -19.76
CA ARG A 185 18.44 5.88 -20.51
C ARG A 185 19.11 6.63 -21.67
N THR A 186 18.36 7.45 -22.39
CA THR A 186 18.92 8.26 -23.49
C THR A 186 19.85 9.36 -22.98
N SER A 187 19.58 9.93 -21.78
CA SER A 187 20.48 10.91 -21.14
C SER A 187 21.80 10.30 -20.66
N PHE A 188 21.80 9.02 -20.26
CA PHE A 188 23.03 8.31 -19.86
C PHE A 188 23.89 7.79 -21.02
N GLN A 189 23.37 7.73 -22.24
CA GLN A 189 24.15 7.33 -23.43
C GLN A 189 24.82 8.52 -24.13
N MET A 190 24.60 9.74 -23.68
CA MET A 190 25.21 10.96 -24.24
C MET A 190 26.29 11.59 -23.36
N CYS A 191 26.80 10.87 -22.36
CA CYS A 191 27.99 11.25 -21.59
C CYS A 191 29.14 10.27 -21.82
#